data_fcb6dfa5e2433f386533e608f67f0c99
#
_entry.id   fcb6dfa5e2433f386533e608f67f0c99
#
_cell.length_a   1.000
_cell.length_b   1.000
_cell.length_c   1.000
_cell.angle_alpha   90.00
_cell.angle_beta   90.00
_cell.angle_gamma   90.00
#
_symmetry.space_group_name_H-M   'P 1'
#
loop_
_entity.id
_entity.type
_entity.pdbx_description
1 polymer ?
#
loop_
_entity_poly.entity_id
_entity_poly.type
_entity_poly.pdbx_seq_one_letter_code
_entity_poly.pdbx_strand_id
1 'polypeptide(L)'
;MSKRFIRNIIIVFFLLILILVGVVNYIVVANTRSQIYSDVNKIPKNKVGLLLGTSKFKDRAKKIVNVYYQNRIDAAVALYMAGKIDYIIVSGDNSAIYYNEPLLMKNDLIAKGVPANRIFMDDAGFRTLDSILRCRYIFGEDNFTIISQEFHNERALYIANHKKIHAIAFNAEKGDAFFSEQFREKQARVKMMLDLLFNKQAKIYGEQIEIK
;
A
#
# COMPACT_ATOMS: atom_id res chain seq x y z
N MET A 1 30.27 -27.97 -23.78
CA MET A 1 28.84 -27.69 -23.89
C MET A 1 28.59 -26.84 -25.14
N SER A 2 27.68 -27.24 -26.07
CA SER A 2 27.50 -26.49 -27.31
C SER A 2 26.83 -25.13 -27.04
N LYS A 3 27.17 -24.09 -27.83
CA LYS A 3 26.58 -22.74 -27.71
C LYS A 3 25.04 -22.78 -27.81
N ARG A 4 24.50 -23.73 -28.64
CA ARG A 4 23.06 -23.95 -28.77
C ARG A 4 22.41 -24.47 -27.48
N PHE A 5 23.07 -25.36 -26.76
CA PHE A 5 22.59 -25.92 -25.50
C PHE A 5 22.50 -24.85 -24.41
N ILE A 6 23.54 -24.00 -24.26
CA ILE A 6 23.56 -22.88 -23.30
C ILE A 6 22.43 -21.90 -23.62
N ARG A 7 22.27 -21.53 -24.89
CA ARG A 7 21.19 -20.64 -25.32
C ARG A 7 19.81 -21.19 -24.96
N ASN A 8 19.58 -22.48 -25.20
CA ASN A 8 18.29 -23.09 -24.90
C ASN A 8 18.00 -23.12 -23.39
N ILE A 9 19.01 -23.36 -22.54
CA ILE A 9 18.89 -23.27 -21.08
C ILE A 9 18.49 -21.84 -20.67
N ILE A 10 19.13 -20.83 -21.21
CA ILE A 10 18.84 -19.42 -20.90
C ILE A 10 17.39 -19.08 -21.31
N ILE A 11 16.95 -19.53 -22.47
CA ILE A 11 15.58 -19.32 -22.95
C ILE A 11 14.58 -20.00 -22.00
N VAL A 12 14.78 -21.25 -21.67
CA VAL A 12 13.90 -21.99 -20.75
C VAL A 12 13.86 -21.31 -19.37
N PHE A 13 15.01 -20.90 -18.83
CA PHE A 13 15.09 -20.20 -17.56
C PHE A 13 14.31 -18.87 -17.59
N PHE A 14 14.44 -18.11 -18.68
CA PHE A 14 13.69 -16.86 -18.85
C PHE A 14 12.18 -17.10 -18.95
N LEU A 15 11.75 -18.13 -19.68
CA LEU A 15 10.35 -18.50 -19.78
C LEU A 15 9.79 -18.91 -18.40
N LEU A 16 10.54 -19.67 -17.61
CA LEU A 16 10.13 -20.06 -16.25
C LEU A 16 9.95 -18.83 -15.34
N ILE A 17 10.84 -17.83 -15.44
CA ILE A 17 10.67 -16.55 -14.70
C ILE A 17 9.40 -15.83 -15.13
N LEU A 18 9.12 -15.75 -16.42
CA LEU A 18 7.89 -15.10 -16.92
C LEU A 18 6.63 -15.81 -16.43
N ILE A 19 6.63 -17.14 -16.45
CA ILE A 19 5.53 -17.94 -15.91
C ILE A 19 5.37 -17.69 -14.42
N LEU A 20 6.45 -17.72 -13.65
CA LEU A 20 6.42 -17.44 -12.20
C LEU A 20 5.82 -16.06 -11.91
N VAL A 21 6.27 -15.02 -12.61
CA VAL A 21 5.72 -13.66 -12.47
C VAL A 21 4.22 -13.65 -12.79
N GLY A 22 3.80 -14.33 -13.87
CA GLY A 22 2.39 -14.44 -14.26
C GLY A 22 1.54 -15.11 -13.18
N VAL A 23 1.99 -16.27 -12.70
CA VAL A 23 1.31 -17.06 -11.66
C VAL A 23 1.19 -16.27 -10.34
N VAL A 24 2.26 -15.65 -9.87
CA VAL A 24 2.25 -14.83 -8.65
C VAL A 24 1.23 -13.70 -8.78
N ASN A 25 1.24 -12.98 -9.90
CA ASN A 25 0.30 -11.88 -10.12
C ASN A 25 -1.15 -12.37 -10.18
N TYR A 26 -1.42 -13.49 -10.83
CA TYR A 26 -2.75 -14.09 -10.87
C TYR A 26 -3.24 -14.48 -9.46
N ILE A 27 -2.39 -15.15 -8.66
CA ILE A 27 -2.72 -15.56 -7.30
C ILE A 27 -3.06 -14.34 -6.43
N VAL A 28 -2.27 -13.26 -6.49
CA VAL A 28 -2.52 -12.05 -5.72
C VAL A 28 -3.88 -11.44 -6.06
N VAL A 29 -4.16 -11.24 -7.35
CA VAL A 29 -5.43 -10.64 -7.80
C VAL A 29 -6.62 -11.53 -7.43
N ALA A 30 -6.54 -12.83 -7.71
CA ALA A 30 -7.63 -13.77 -7.44
C ALA A 30 -8.01 -13.85 -5.96
N ASN A 31 -7.03 -13.74 -5.05
CA ASN A 31 -7.27 -13.82 -3.61
C ASN A 31 -7.71 -12.50 -2.95
N THR A 32 -7.68 -11.38 -3.66
CA THR A 32 -7.94 -10.06 -3.05
C THR A 32 -9.10 -9.30 -3.68
N ARG A 33 -9.49 -9.66 -4.90
CA ARG A 33 -10.48 -8.93 -5.70
C ARG A 33 -11.81 -8.69 -4.98
N SER A 34 -12.29 -9.65 -4.20
CA SER A 34 -13.56 -9.55 -3.48
C SER A 34 -13.54 -8.59 -2.29
N GLN A 35 -12.35 -8.14 -1.86
CA GLN A 35 -12.15 -7.25 -0.71
C GLN A 35 -11.90 -5.79 -1.14
N ILE A 36 -11.96 -5.50 -2.46
CA ILE A 36 -11.63 -4.18 -3.02
C ILE A 36 -12.90 -3.46 -3.45
N TYR A 37 -13.02 -2.21 -3.03
CA TYR A 37 -14.15 -1.31 -3.30
C TYR A 37 -13.65 -0.05 -4.01
N SER A 38 -14.49 0.48 -4.91
CA SER A 38 -14.26 1.76 -5.60
C SER A 38 -15.45 2.72 -5.45
N ASP A 39 -16.52 2.29 -4.77
CA ASP A 39 -17.70 3.09 -4.48
C ASP A 39 -17.81 3.29 -2.97
N VAL A 40 -17.75 4.55 -2.54
CA VAL A 40 -17.83 4.94 -1.12
C VAL A 40 -19.11 4.44 -0.47
N ASN A 41 -20.23 4.36 -1.21
CA ASN A 41 -21.49 3.92 -0.66
C ASN A 41 -21.53 2.41 -0.38
N LYS A 42 -20.77 1.63 -1.14
CA LYS A 42 -20.77 0.16 -1.06
C LYS A 42 -19.76 -0.41 -0.07
N ILE A 43 -18.69 0.37 0.26
CA ILE A 43 -17.68 -0.12 1.19
C ILE A 43 -18.26 -0.19 2.62
N PRO A 44 -18.05 -1.32 3.35
CA PRO A 44 -18.38 -1.42 4.76
C PRO A 44 -17.60 -0.39 5.60
N LYS A 45 -18.20 0.04 6.72
CA LYS A 45 -17.52 0.89 7.70
C LYS A 45 -16.46 0.12 8.46
N ASN A 46 -15.29 0.73 8.64
CA ASN A 46 -14.27 0.33 9.59
C ASN A 46 -13.93 1.52 10.51
N LYS A 47 -13.40 1.27 11.69
CA LYS A 47 -12.93 2.31 12.60
C LYS A 47 -11.77 3.10 11.97
N VAL A 48 -10.83 2.42 11.33
CA VAL A 48 -9.58 3.00 10.84
C VAL A 48 -9.41 2.82 9.34
N GLY A 49 -8.96 3.88 8.68
CA GLY A 49 -8.39 3.86 7.33
C GLY A 49 -6.86 3.93 7.38
N LEU A 50 -6.18 2.92 6.83
CA LEU A 50 -4.73 2.91 6.64
C LEU A 50 -4.39 3.51 5.28
N LEU A 51 -3.97 4.77 5.26
CA LEU A 51 -3.56 5.49 4.07
C LEU A 51 -2.09 5.19 3.77
N LEU A 52 -1.84 4.44 2.69
CA LEU A 52 -0.48 4.06 2.29
C LEU A 52 0.24 5.22 1.61
N GLY A 53 1.49 5.46 2.00
CA GLY A 53 2.32 6.55 1.52
C GLY A 53 2.77 6.41 0.08
N THR A 54 3.05 7.55 -0.51
CA THR A 54 3.74 7.73 -1.80
C THR A 54 4.30 9.14 -1.88
N SER A 55 5.36 9.36 -2.65
CA SER A 55 5.99 10.67 -2.76
C SER A 55 5.00 11.75 -3.21
N LYS A 56 4.93 12.87 -2.45
CA LYS A 56 4.07 14.01 -2.78
C LYS A 56 4.43 14.66 -4.12
N PHE A 57 5.69 14.63 -4.51
CA PHE A 57 6.17 15.27 -5.73
C PHE A 57 6.79 14.25 -6.69
N LYS A 58 6.46 14.34 -7.98
CA LYS A 58 7.19 13.67 -9.07
C LYS A 58 8.56 14.33 -9.30
N ASP A 59 8.60 15.66 -9.22
CA ASP A 59 9.80 16.47 -9.27
C ASP A 59 9.77 17.43 -8.08
N ARG A 60 10.67 17.25 -7.13
CA ARG A 60 10.75 18.06 -5.92
C ARG A 60 11.22 19.48 -6.19
N ALA A 61 12.16 19.65 -7.13
CA ALA A 61 12.71 20.96 -7.47
C ALA A 61 11.64 21.85 -8.12
N LYS A 62 10.83 21.28 -9.01
CA LYS A 62 9.74 21.99 -9.69
C LYS A 62 8.42 21.97 -8.95
N LYS A 63 8.35 21.28 -7.79
CA LYS A 63 7.13 21.08 -6.99
C LYS A 63 5.96 20.50 -7.81
N ILE A 64 6.25 19.62 -8.78
CA ILE A 64 5.22 18.96 -9.58
C ILE A 64 4.57 17.89 -8.71
N VAL A 65 3.29 18.10 -8.36
CA VAL A 65 2.53 17.19 -7.50
C VAL A 65 2.32 15.84 -8.19
N ASN A 66 2.47 14.78 -7.43
CA ASN A 66 2.21 13.42 -7.84
C ASN A 66 0.69 13.15 -7.79
N VAL A 67 0.08 12.86 -8.93
CA VAL A 67 -1.35 12.57 -9.04
C VAL A 67 -1.76 11.37 -8.16
N TYR A 68 -0.92 10.34 -8.04
CA TYR A 68 -1.18 9.22 -7.14
C TYR A 68 -1.29 9.64 -5.68
N TYR A 69 -0.44 10.58 -5.25
CA TYR A 69 -0.50 11.14 -3.89
C TYR A 69 -1.81 11.89 -3.69
N GLN A 70 -2.14 12.80 -4.62
CA GLN A 70 -3.36 13.61 -4.53
C GLN A 70 -4.60 12.71 -4.46
N ASN A 71 -4.71 11.74 -5.35
CA ASN A 71 -5.85 10.81 -5.41
C ASN A 71 -6.00 9.98 -4.12
N ARG A 72 -4.88 9.61 -3.45
CA ARG A 72 -4.94 8.93 -2.16
C ARG A 72 -5.48 9.82 -1.05
N ILE A 73 -5.03 11.07 -0.99
CA ILE A 73 -5.56 12.06 -0.03
C ILE A 73 -7.06 12.25 -0.26
N ASP A 74 -7.50 12.43 -1.50
CA ASP A 74 -8.90 12.63 -1.86
C ASP A 74 -9.76 11.42 -1.49
N ALA A 75 -9.28 10.21 -1.74
CA ALA A 75 -9.97 8.97 -1.36
C ALA A 75 -10.12 8.85 0.17
N ALA A 76 -9.08 9.18 0.93
CA ALA A 76 -9.14 9.14 2.39
C ALA A 76 -10.13 10.18 2.95
N VAL A 77 -10.13 11.39 2.40
CA VAL A 77 -11.10 12.44 2.76
C VAL A 77 -12.52 12.00 2.43
N ALA A 78 -12.76 11.44 1.24
CA ALA A 78 -14.08 10.95 0.83
C ALA A 78 -14.63 9.88 1.80
N LEU A 79 -13.81 8.91 2.20
CA LEU A 79 -14.20 7.89 3.17
C LEU A 79 -14.49 8.48 4.55
N TYR A 80 -13.66 9.41 5.02
CA TYR A 80 -13.86 10.08 6.31
C TYR A 80 -15.16 10.91 6.32
N MET A 81 -15.38 11.75 5.31
CA MET A 81 -16.58 12.60 5.21
C MET A 81 -17.86 11.77 5.04
N ALA A 82 -17.78 10.60 4.42
CA ALA A 82 -18.90 9.67 4.32
C ALA A 82 -19.13 8.81 5.58
N GLY A 83 -18.34 9.01 6.65
CA GLY A 83 -18.43 8.22 7.88
C GLY A 83 -18.07 6.75 7.73
N LYS A 84 -17.31 6.40 6.69
CA LYS A 84 -16.86 5.02 6.43
C LYS A 84 -15.60 4.65 7.23
N ILE A 85 -14.88 5.66 7.70
CA ILE A 85 -13.77 5.54 8.66
C ILE A 85 -13.88 6.67 9.68
N ASP A 86 -13.49 6.41 10.93
CA ASP A 86 -13.51 7.40 12.01
C ASP A 86 -12.12 8.01 12.26
N TYR A 87 -11.06 7.29 11.91
CA TYR A 87 -9.65 7.68 12.07
C TYR A 87 -8.84 7.31 10.84
N ILE A 88 -7.72 8.03 10.62
CA ILE A 88 -6.79 7.78 9.53
C ILE A 88 -5.39 7.56 10.11
N ILE A 89 -4.77 6.42 9.78
CA ILE A 89 -3.33 6.21 9.96
C ILE A 89 -2.66 6.55 8.63
N VAL A 90 -1.78 7.53 8.63
CA VAL A 90 -0.93 7.87 7.48
C VAL A 90 0.40 7.15 7.62
N SER A 91 0.65 6.15 6.78
CA SER A 91 1.84 5.29 6.89
C SER A 91 2.78 5.51 5.71
N GLY A 92 4.00 5.94 6.00
CA GLY A 92 4.98 6.27 4.98
C GLY A 92 6.41 6.26 5.50
N ASP A 93 7.34 6.69 4.64
CA ASP A 93 8.77 6.73 4.93
C ASP A 93 9.17 8.09 5.52
N ASN A 94 9.77 8.08 6.71
CA ASN A 94 10.37 9.23 7.36
C ASN A 94 11.90 9.06 7.54
N SER A 95 12.55 8.23 6.73
CA SER A 95 14.00 8.00 6.83
C SER A 95 14.86 9.13 6.28
N ALA A 96 14.29 10.00 5.46
CA ALA A 96 15.01 11.12 4.84
C ALA A 96 14.95 12.39 5.71
N ILE A 97 16.11 12.97 6.05
CA ILE A 97 16.24 14.16 6.94
C ILE A 97 15.34 15.35 6.52
N TYR A 98 15.10 15.51 5.21
CA TYR A 98 14.37 16.67 4.67
C TYR A 98 13.00 16.28 4.08
N TYR A 99 12.52 15.06 4.31
CA TYR A 99 11.26 14.61 3.72
C TYR A 99 10.55 13.61 4.62
N ASN A 100 9.54 14.10 5.32
CA ASN A 100 8.63 13.31 6.14
C ASN A 100 7.31 13.12 5.38
N GLU A 101 7.09 11.93 4.84
CA GLU A 101 5.91 11.61 4.04
C GLU A 101 4.62 11.62 4.88
N PRO A 102 4.55 10.94 6.05
CA PRO A 102 3.38 11.00 6.93
C PRO A 102 2.99 12.43 7.35
N LEU A 103 3.95 13.28 7.67
CA LEU A 103 3.66 14.67 8.05
C LEU A 103 3.03 15.47 6.90
N LEU A 104 3.55 15.30 5.67
CA LEU A 104 2.96 15.95 4.49
C LEU A 104 1.53 15.49 4.25
N MET A 105 1.26 14.17 4.36
CA MET A 105 -0.07 13.61 4.21
C MET A 105 -1.03 14.11 5.30
N LYS A 106 -0.58 14.16 6.56
CA LYS A 106 -1.37 14.69 7.67
C LYS A 106 -1.77 16.16 7.43
N ASN A 107 -0.83 16.99 7.02
CA ASN A 107 -1.09 18.41 6.75
C ASN A 107 -2.10 18.59 5.61
N ASP A 108 -2.00 17.80 4.54
CA ASP A 108 -2.92 17.89 3.41
C ASP A 108 -4.33 17.36 3.77
N LEU A 109 -4.44 16.35 4.62
CA LEU A 109 -5.73 15.88 5.15
C LEU A 109 -6.39 16.95 6.03
N ILE A 110 -5.62 17.61 6.91
CA ILE A 110 -6.12 18.73 7.74
C ILE A 110 -6.60 19.88 6.85
N ALA A 111 -5.83 20.25 5.83
CA ALA A 111 -6.20 21.29 4.89
C ALA A 111 -7.51 20.98 4.13
N LYS A 112 -7.88 19.68 4.01
CA LYS A 112 -9.14 19.22 3.42
C LYS A 112 -10.26 18.96 4.44
N GLY A 113 -10.08 19.37 5.70
CA GLY A 113 -11.13 19.37 6.73
C GLY A 113 -11.15 18.13 7.63
N VAL A 114 -10.16 17.25 7.58
CA VAL A 114 -10.05 16.14 8.54
C VAL A 114 -9.44 16.69 9.85
N PRO A 115 -10.09 16.55 11.02
CA PRO A 115 -9.54 17.05 12.28
C PRO A 115 -8.20 16.40 12.62
N ALA A 116 -7.25 17.20 13.13
CA ALA A 116 -5.89 16.75 13.44
C ALA A 116 -5.83 15.60 14.45
N ASN A 117 -6.78 15.54 15.39
CA ASN A 117 -6.91 14.48 16.40
C ASN A 117 -7.50 13.16 15.83
N ARG A 118 -7.92 13.14 14.58
CA ARG A 118 -8.38 11.95 13.86
C ARG A 118 -7.30 11.34 12.95
N ILE A 119 -6.09 11.93 12.94
CA ILE A 119 -4.99 11.51 12.07
C ILE A 119 -3.79 11.09 12.89
N PHE A 120 -3.40 9.83 12.77
CA PHE A 120 -2.22 9.22 13.41
C PHE A 120 -1.11 9.04 12.37
N MET A 121 0.15 9.28 12.77
CA MET A 121 1.30 9.11 11.88
C MET A 121 2.02 7.79 12.16
N ASP A 122 2.30 7.05 11.12
CA ASP A 122 3.19 5.90 11.12
C ASP A 122 4.45 6.24 10.32
N ASP A 123 5.48 6.68 11.01
CA ASP A 123 6.75 7.16 10.45
C ASP A 123 7.70 6.02 10.02
N ALA A 124 7.32 4.78 10.19
CA ALA A 124 8.13 3.61 9.87
C ALA A 124 7.47 2.65 8.86
N GLY A 125 6.55 3.16 8.06
CA GLY A 125 5.92 2.46 6.95
C GLY A 125 6.82 2.35 5.70
N PHE A 126 8.05 1.84 5.85
CA PHE A 126 9.06 1.79 4.77
C PHE A 126 8.68 0.85 3.62
N ARG A 127 7.93 -0.19 3.91
CA ARG A 127 7.39 -1.17 2.95
C ARG A 127 5.93 -1.42 3.26
N THR A 128 5.17 -1.88 2.29
CA THR A 128 3.77 -2.27 2.50
C THR A 128 3.61 -3.31 3.61
N LEU A 129 4.55 -4.26 3.73
CA LEU A 129 4.57 -5.21 4.84
C LEU A 129 4.70 -4.52 6.21
N ASP A 130 5.56 -3.50 6.30
CA ASP A 130 5.73 -2.73 7.54
C ASP A 130 4.42 -2.00 7.90
N SER A 131 3.81 -1.29 6.94
CA SER A 131 2.54 -0.56 7.16
C SER A 131 1.42 -1.48 7.67
N ILE A 132 1.24 -2.65 7.05
CA ILE A 132 0.20 -3.61 7.44
C ILE A 132 0.46 -4.18 8.84
N LEU A 133 1.68 -4.63 9.13
CA LEU A 133 2.02 -5.20 10.43
C LEU A 133 1.98 -4.15 11.54
N ARG A 134 2.42 -2.94 11.27
CA ARG A 134 2.44 -1.85 12.25
C ARG A 134 1.02 -1.36 12.57
N CYS A 135 0.10 -1.36 11.60
CA CYS A 135 -1.32 -1.08 11.85
C CYS A 135 -1.86 -2.00 12.96
N ARG A 136 -1.53 -3.29 12.91
CA ARG A 136 -1.91 -4.26 13.95
C ARG A 136 -1.12 -4.10 15.24
N TYR A 137 0.20 -4.13 15.18
CA TYR A 137 1.03 -4.29 16.39
C TYR A 137 1.33 -2.97 17.12
N ILE A 138 1.31 -1.85 16.40
CA ILE A 138 1.56 -0.53 16.99
C ILE A 138 0.25 0.20 17.29
N PHE A 139 -0.71 0.15 16.37
CA PHE A 139 -1.98 0.87 16.52
C PHE A 139 -3.13 -0.03 17.03
N GLY A 140 -2.89 -1.32 17.25
CA GLY A 140 -3.86 -2.25 17.84
C GLY A 140 -5.06 -2.58 16.94
N GLU A 141 -4.96 -2.28 15.64
CA GLU A 141 -6.10 -2.40 14.73
C GLU A 141 -5.98 -3.66 13.84
N ASP A 142 -6.87 -4.60 14.08
CA ASP A 142 -6.94 -5.89 13.33
C ASP A 142 -7.98 -5.86 12.20
N ASN A 143 -8.81 -4.82 12.15
CA ASN A 143 -9.85 -4.64 11.14
C ASN A 143 -9.84 -3.21 10.62
N PHE A 144 -9.37 -2.99 9.39
CA PHE A 144 -9.18 -1.66 8.84
C PHE A 144 -9.39 -1.61 7.32
N THR A 145 -9.53 -0.38 6.81
CA THR A 145 -9.64 -0.10 5.37
C THR A 145 -8.30 0.41 4.83
N ILE A 146 -7.69 -0.33 3.92
CA ILE A 146 -6.48 0.10 3.19
C ILE A 146 -6.88 1.09 2.12
N ILE A 147 -6.17 2.21 2.00
CA ILE A 147 -6.47 3.27 1.03
C ILE A 147 -5.25 3.49 0.14
N SER A 148 -5.35 3.10 -1.13
CA SER A 148 -4.30 3.27 -2.14
C SER A 148 -4.86 3.02 -3.55
N GLN A 149 -4.01 3.00 -4.58
CA GLN A 149 -4.41 2.54 -5.91
C GLN A 149 -4.61 1.01 -5.94
N GLU A 150 -5.45 0.54 -6.85
CA GLU A 150 -5.86 -0.85 -6.99
C GLU A 150 -4.70 -1.85 -6.95
N PHE A 151 -3.67 -1.62 -7.77
CA PHE A 151 -2.52 -2.51 -7.85
C PHE A 151 -1.74 -2.63 -6.52
N HIS A 152 -1.69 -1.54 -5.74
CA HIS A 152 -1.06 -1.51 -4.42
C HIS A 152 -1.98 -2.12 -3.35
N ASN A 153 -3.30 -1.87 -3.44
CA ASN A 153 -4.30 -2.47 -2.57
C ASN A 153 -4.30 -4.00 -2.66
N GLU A 154 -4.21 -4.56 -3.87
CA GLU A 154 -4.11 -6.01 -4.09
C GLU A 154 -2.90 -6.59 -3.34
N ARG A 155 -1.73 -5.96 -3.44
CA ARG A 155 -0.53 -6.41 -2.71
C ARG A 155 -0.67 -6.28 -1.20
N ALA A 156 -1.23 -5.17 -0.73
CA ALA A 156 -1.42 -4.91 0.69
C ALA A 156 -2.43 -5.89 1.32
N LEU A 157 -3.55 -6.15 0.64
CA LEU A 157 -4.54 -7.15 1.06
C LEU A 157 -3.96 -8.56 1.08
N TYR A 158 -3.14 -8.93 0.09
CA TYR A 158 -2.51 -10.24 0.08
C TYR A 158 -1.59 -10.45 1.30
N ILE A 159 -0.85 -9.41 1.69
CA ILE A 159 -0.06 -9.41 2.93
C ILE A 159 -0.97 -9.56 4.15
N ALA A 160 -2.04 -8.77 4.25
CA ALA A 160 -2.98 -8.80 5.36
C ALA A 160 -3.60 -10.20 5.51
N ASN A 161 -4.10 -10.78 4.42
CA ASN A 161 -4.69 -12.12 4.40
C ASN A 161 -3.69 -13.20 4.86
N HIS A 162 -2.45 -13.15 4.35
CA HIS A 162 -1.39 -14.08 4.75
C HIS A 162 -1.03 -13.96 6.24
N LYS A 163 -1.06 -12.76 6.79
CA LYS A 163 -0.80 -12.48 8.21
C LYS A 163 -2.05 -12.62 9.11
N LYS A 164 -3.19 -13.10 8.56
CA LYS A 164 -4.47 -13.25 9.26
C LYS A 164 -4.96 -11.95 9.89
N ILE A 165 -4.83 -10.86 9.16
CA ILE A 165 -5.32 -9.53 9.48
C ILE A 165 -6.55 -9.27 8.62
N HIS A 166 -7.66 -8.84 9.23
CA HIS A 166 -8.88 -8.54 8.51
C HIS A 166 -8.79 -7.14 7.89
N ALA A 167 -8.75 -7.08 6.58
CA ALA A 167 -8.72 -5.80 5.87
C ALA A 167 -9.60 -5.83 4.64
N ILE A 168 -10.16 -4.67 4.32
CA ILE A 168 -10.74 -4.36 3.02
C ILE A 168 -9.96 -3.21 2.40
N ALA A 169 -10.12 -2.94 1.11
CA ALA A 169 -9.42 -1.84 0.49
C ALA A 169 -10.37 -0.93 -0.30
N PHE A 170 -10.02 0.35 -0.33
CA PHE A 170 -10.67 1.35 -1.17
C PHE A 170 -9.70 1.88 -2.23
N ASN A 171 -10.15 1.86 -3.48
CA ASN A 171 -9.35 2.32 -4.59
C ASN A 171 -9.36 3.84 -4.71
N ALA A 172 -8.21 4.46 -4.55
CA ALA A 172 -7.96 5.79 -5.04
C ALA A 172 -7.89 5.78 -6.59
N GLU A 173 -8.22 6.89 -7.22
CA GLU A 173 -8.18 7.00 -8.67
C GLU A 173 -6.81 6.69 -9.25
N LYS A 174 -6.80 6.24 -10.52
CA LYS A 174 -5.57 5.93 -11.26
C LYS A 174 -4.85 7.23 -11.64
N GLY A 175 -3.54 7.15 -11.76
CA GLY A 175 -2.72 8.26 -12.24
C GLY A 175 -2.24 8.03 -13.68
N ASP A 176 -1.54 9.02 -14.23
CA ASP A 176 -1.12 9.04 -15.65
C ASP A 176 -0.04 8.01 -16.01
N ALA A 177 0.77 7.57 -15.03
CA ALA A 177 1.88 6.63 -15.23
C ALA A 177 1.48 5.16 -14.99
N PHE A 178 0.23 4.81 -15.27
CA PHE A 178 -0.36 3.51 -14.93
C PHE A 178 0.46 2.30 -15.42
N PHE A 179 0.98 2.32 -16.65
CA PHE A 179 1.73 1.17 -17.20
C PHE A 179 3.07 0.95 -16.50
N SER A 180 3.85 2.01 -16.23
CA SER A 180 5.14 1.87 -15.54
C SER A 180 4.97 1.41 -14.09
N GLU A 181 3.95 1.90 -13.40
CA GLU A 181 3.60 1.48 -12.04
C GLU A 181 3.14 0.03 -12.01
N GLN A 182 2.34 -0.42 -12.97
CA GLN A 182 1.92 -1.80 -13.11
C GLN A 182 3.12 -2.75 -13.31
N PHE A 183 4.09 -2.35 -14.12
CA PHE A 183 5.28 -3.18 -14.35
C PHE A 183 6.12 -3.31 -13.07
N ARG A 184 6.36 -2.20 -12.37
CA ARG A 184 7.04 -2.18 -11.08
C ARG A 184 6.31 -3.05 -10.04
N GLU A 185 4.99 -2.97 -10.03
CA GLU A 185 4.17 -3.72 -9.10
C GLU A 185 4.26 -5.24 -9.31
N LYS A 186 4.31 -5.71 -10.56
CA LYS A 186 4.49 -7.14 -10.86
C LYS A 186 5.76 -7.70 -10.21
N GLN A 187 6.84 -6.93 -10.23
CA GLN A 187 8.11 -7.32 -9.57
C GLN A 187 7.99 -7.22 -8.04
N ALA A 188 7.32 -6.18 -7.52
CA ALA A 188 7.08 -6.00 -6.10
C ALA A 188 6.28 -7.15 -5.49
N ARG A 189 5.32 -7.75 -6.23
CA ARG A 189 4.55 -8.92 -5.81
C ARG A 189 5.41 -10.17 -5.67
N VAL A 190 6.34 -10.40 -6.60
CA VAL A 190 7.29 -11.52 -6.49
C VAL A 190 8.15 -11.36 -5.24
N LYS A 191 8.70 -10.14 -5.01
CA LYS A 191 9.47 -9.86 -3.81
C LYS A 191 8.65 -10.05 -2.52
N MET A 192 7.40 -9.59 -2.52
CA MET A 192 6.48 -9.78 -1.41
C MET A 192 6.26 -11.27 -1.11
N MET A 193 6.06 -12.12 -2.12
CA MET A 193 5.91 -13.57 -1.93
C MET A 193 7.13 -14.17 -1.24
N LEU A 194 8.33 -13.78 -1.65
CA LEU A 194 9.58 -14.21 -0.98
C LEU A 194 9.63 -13.70 0.47
N ASP A 195 9.27 -12.43 0.72
CA ASP A 195 9.25 -11.86 2.07
C ASP A 195 8.26 -12.62 2.97
N LEU A 196 7.11 -13.04 2.45
CA LEU A 196 6.13 -13.84 3.19
C LEU A 196 6.59 -15.28 3.40
N LEU A 197 7.17 -15.92 2.40
CA LEU A 197 7.72 -17.28 2.49
C LEU A 197 8.81 -17.38 3.58
N PHE A 198 9.67 -16.38 3.68
CA PHE A 198 10.70 -16.29 4.71
C PHE A 198 10.18 -15.68 6.03
N ASN A 199 8.86 -15.53 6.18
CA ASN A 199 8.20 -14.98 7.36
C ASN A 199 8.80 -13.66 7.87
N LYS A 200 9.19 -12.77 6.94
CA LYS A 200 9.74 -11.46 7.32
C LYS A 200 8.75 -10.69 8.18
N GLN A 201 9.31 -9.96 9.13
CA GLN A 201 8.60 -9.10 10.07
C GLN A 201 8.77 -7.63 9.68
N ALA A 202 8.08 -6.73 10.39
CA ALA A 202 8.30 -5.30 10.23
C ALA A 202 9.74 -4.94 10.64
N LYS A 203 10.31 -3.95 9.96
CA LYS A 203 11.69 -3.51 10.22
C LYS A 203 11.86 -2.91 11.61
N ILE A 204 10.84 -2.16 12.06
CA ILE A 204 10.84 -1.45 13.34
C ILE A 204 9.49 -1.68 14.02
N TYR A 205 9.52 -2.12 15.28
CA TYR A 205 8.41 -2.05 16.20
C TYR A 205 8.70 -0.95 17.21
N GLY A 206 7.72 -0.13 17.55
CA GLY A 206 7.78 0.90 18.57
C GLY A 206 6.80 0.63 19.70
N GLU A 207 6.56 1.63 20.54
CA GLU A 207 5.51 1.58 21.56
C GLU A 207 4.13 1.55 20.91
N GLN A 208 3.17 0.94 21.59
CA GLN A 208 1.78 0.90 21.14
C GLN A 208 1.14 2.29 21.25
N ILE A 209 0.35 2.64 20.23
CA ILE A 209 -0.41 3.88 20.14
C ILE A 209 -1.88 3.52 20.11
N GLU A 210 -2.63 3.88 21.14
CA GLU A 210 -4.05 3.61 21.22
C GLU A 210 -4.85 4.67 20.44
N ILE A 211 -5.68 4.21 19.52
CA ILE A 211 -6.62 5.06 18.76
C ILE A 211 -7.94 5.17 19.54
N LYS A 212 -8.20 6.34 20.12
CA LYS A 212 -9.41 6.65 20.92
C LYS A 212 -10.26 7.71 20.27
#